data_fe3d80fe0cdc09b7d5df46a9c072a046
#
_entry.id   fe3d80fe0cdc09b7d5df46a9c072a046
#
_cell.length_a   1.000
_cell.length_b   1.000
_cell.length_c   1.000
_cell.angle_alpha   90.00
_cell.angle_beta   90.00
_cell.angle_gamma   90.00
#
_symmetry.space_group_name_H-M   'P 1'
#
loop_
_entity.id
_entity.type
_entity.pdbx_description
1 polymer ?
#
loop_
_entity_poly.entity_id
_entity_poly.type
_entity_poly.pdbx_seq_one_letter_code
_entity_poly.pdbx_strand_id
1 'polypeptide(L)'
;MIKKTLCFSNPAYLSLHNAQLAIRLPEVETCNDLSDSFKKQTERTIPIEDIGVVLLDNKRITITSSALEALIENNCAVITCDSKNMPIGLLLPLCGNTTQNERFRTQIDASLPIKKQLWQQTIKQKIINQAKILSIYTNTDVACMYVWANKVRSGDPDNFEARAAAYYWKNIFTDIPNFVRGRDGEPPNNLLNYGYAIL
;
A
#
# COMPACT_ATOMS: atom_id res chain seq x y z
N MET A 1 2.53 -8.81 -16.45
CA MET A 1 1.56 -9.56 -15.62
C MET A 1 1.34 -8.75 -14.35
N ILE A 2 0.10 -8.62 -13.86
CA ILE A 2 -0.18 -7.96 -12.58
C ILE A 2 0.12 -8.99 -11.48
N LYS A 3 1.11 -8.70 -10.63
CA LYS A 3 1.48 -9.56 -9.50
C LYS A 3 0.40 -9.51 -8.40
N LYS A 4 0.27 -10.61 -7.66
CA LYS A 4 -0.70 -10.76 -6.56
C LYS A 4 -0.23 -10.01 -5.30
N THR A 5 -1.17 -9.45 -4.57
CA THR A 5 -0.98 -8.97 -3.19
C THR A 5 -1.58 -9.99 -2.24
N LEU A 6 -0.77 -10.49 -1.31
CA LEU A 6 -1.20 -11.43 -0.29
C LEU A 6 -1.25 -10.72 1.06
N CYS A 7 -2.39 -10.85 1.75
CA CYS A 7 -2.58 -10.32 3.10
C CYS A 7 -2.84 -11.48 4.07
N PHE A 8 -2.00 -11.62 5.06
CA PHE A 8 -2.11 -12.65 6.10
C PHE A 8 -2.57 -12.02 7.41
N SER A 9 -3.88 -12.00 7.64
CA SER A 9 -4.49 -11.49 8.88
C SER A 9 -4.73 -12.59 9.93
N ASN A 10 -4.52 -13.84 9.58
CA ASN A 10 -4.64 -15.00 10.45
C ASN A 10 -3.28 -15.66 10.68
N PRO A 11 -3.12 -16.46 11.77
CA PRO A 11 -1.93 -17.27 11.98
C PRO A 11 -1.63 -18.17 10.78
N ALA A 12 -0.38 -18.20 10.34
CA ALA A 12 0.05 -19.02 9.21
C ALA A 12 1.52 -19.43 9.35
N TYR A 13 1.86 -20.60 8.83
CA TYR A 13 3.23 -21.03 8.59
C TYR A 13 3.54 -20.87 7.11
N LEU A 14 4.53 -20.04 6.81
CA LEU A 14 4.96 -19.70 5.46
C LEU A 14 6.34 -20.28 5.19
N SER A 15 6.46 -21.10 4.17
CA SER A 15 7.72 -21.76 3.80
C SER A 15 7.89 -21.81 2.29
N LEU A 16 9.12 -22.05 1.83
CA LEU A 16 9.42 -22.25 0.42
C LEU A 16 9.36 -23.73 0.09
N HIS A 17 8.60 -24.10 -0.94
CA HIS A 17 8.56 -25.44 -1.50
C HIS A 17 8.46 -25.40 -3.02
N ASN A 18 9.41 -25.99 -3.75
CA ASN A 18 9.42 -26.04 -5.23
C ASN A 18 9.20 -24.68 -5.91
N ALA A 19 9.94 -23.65 -5.48
CA ALA A 19 9.80 -22.26 -5.96
C ALA A 19 8.38 -21.64 -5.75
N GLN A 20 7.62 -22.18 -4.82
CA GLN A 20 6.31 -21.70 -4.42
C GLN A 20 6.28 -21.33 -2.95
N LEU A 21 5.52 -20.31 -2.59
CA LEU A 21 5.19 -20.00 -1.22
C LEU A 21 4.15 -21.01 -0.73
N ALA A 22 4.56 -21.89 0.17
CA ALA A 22 3.68 -22.85 0.82
C ALA A 22 3.07 -22.22 2.07
N ILE A 23 1.74 -22.29 2.17
CA ILE A 23 0.93 -21.70 3.23
C ILE A 23 0.23 -22.83 3.98
N ARG A 24 0.54 -22.96 5.28
CA ARG A 24 -0.08 -23.95 6.17
C ARG A 24 -0.76 -23.26 7.33
N LEU A 25 -1.88 -23.82 7.76
CA LEU A 25 -2.60 -23.32 8.93
C LEU A 25 -2.10 -24.02 10.20
N PRO A 26 -1.74 -23.28 11.26
CA PRO A 26 -1.27 -23.87 12.52
C PRO A 26 -2.26 -24.85 13.13
N GLU A 27 -3.55 -24.60 13.00
CA GLU A 27 -4.62 -25.47 13.51
C GLU A 27 -4.59 -26.86 12.86
N VAL A 28 -4.23 -26.93 11.59
CA VAL A 28 -4.09 -28.20 10.86
C VAL A 28 -2.78 -28.92 11.24
N GLU A 29 -1.67 -28.16 11.37
CA GLU A 29 -0.36 -28.71 11.72
C GLU A 29 -0.33 -29.29 13.14
N THR A 30 -0.96 -28.62 14.10
CA THR A 30 -0.96 -29.01 15.51
C THR A 30 -2.00 -30.09 15.84
N CYS A 31 -2.91 -30.39 14.93
CA CYS A 31 -3.92 -31.45 15.13
C CYS A 31 -3.29 -32.83 14.94
N ASN A 32 -3.23 -33.60 16.01
CA ASN A 32 -2.66 -34.98 16.01
C ASN A 32 -3.60 -36.00 15.38
N ASP A 33 -4.88 -35.72 15.27
CA ASP A 33 -5.90 -36.61 14.73
C ASP A 33 -5.97 -36.60 13.20
N LEU A 34 -5.26 -35.70 12.54
CA LEU A 34 -5.23 -35.58 11.10
C LEU A 34 -4.05 -36.33 10.48
N SER A 35 -4.32 -37.14 9.47
CA SER A 35 -3.28 -37.84 8.71
C SER A 35 -2.37 -36.86 7.97
N ASP A 36 -1.09 -37.23 7.76
CA ASP A 36 -0.13 -36.42 6.99
C ASP A 36 -0.59 -36.17 5.55
N SER A 37 -1.34 -37.11 4.96
CA SER A 37 -1.94 -36.95 3.63
C SER A 37 -3.00 -35.85 3.62
N PHE A 38 -3.80 -35.74 4.66
CA PHE A 38 -4.80 -34.66 4.80
C PHE A 38 -4.13 -33.31 5.03
N LYS A 39 -3.10 -33.25 5.89
CA LYS A 39 -2.32 -32.03 6.13
C LYS A 39 -1.71 -31.48 4.84
N LYS A 40 -1.17 -32.35 3.98
CA LYS A 40 -0.67 -31.97 2.64
C LYS A 40 -1.75 -31.46 1.70
N GLN A 41 -2.96 -32.01 1.73
CA GLN A 41 -4.06 -31.53 0.89
C GLN A 41 -4.60 -30.16 1.30
N THR A 42 -4.41 -29.75 2.56
CA THR A 42 -4.82 -28.42 3.03
C THR A 42 -3.75 -27.36 2.80
N GLU A 43 -2.53 -27.74 2.44
CA GLU A 43 -1.47 -26.81 2.06
C GLU A 43 -1.84 -26.08 0.76
N ARG A 44 -1.75 -24.75 0.77
CA ARG A 44 -1.90 -23.93 -0.42
C ARG A 44 -0.55 -23.42 -0.87
N THR A 45 -0.30 -23.49 -2.16
CA THR A 45 0.95 -23.02 -2.75
C THR A 45 0.68 -21.91 -3.77
N ILE A 46 1.57 -20.93 -3.84
CA ILE A 46 1.52 -19.82 -4.78
C ILE A 46 2.90 -19.64 -5.40
N PRO A 47 3.05 -19.64 -6.73
CA PRO A 47 4.33 -19.37 -7.37
C PRO A 47 4.91 -18.03 -6.90
N ILE A 48 6.20 -18.02 -6.51
CA ILE A 48 6.86 -16.80 -6.00
C ILE A 48 6.85 -15.68 -7.05
N GLU A 49 7.01 -16.01 -8.31
CA GLU A 49 7.00 -15.05 -9.43
C GLU A 49 5.67 -14.28 -9.57
N ASP A 50 4.57 -14.86 -9.13
CA ASP A 50 3.24 -14.24 -9.15
C ASP A 50 3.02 -13.24 -8.00
N ILE A 51 3.90 -13.22 -6.99
CA ILE A 51 3.72 -12.43 -5.77
C ILE A 51 4.45 -11.09 -5.92
N GLY A 52 3.73 -9.99 -5.70
CA GLY A 52 4.29 -8.63 -5.72
C GLY A 52 4.42 -8.02 -4.32
N VAL A 53 3.45 -8.28 -3.45
CA VAL A 53 3.43 -7.76 -2.09
C VAL A 53 2.94 -8.84 -1.14
N VAL A 54 3.60 -8.99 0.00
CA VAL A 54 3.17 -9.82 1.13
C VAL A 54 3.00 -8.91 2.34
N LEU A 55 1.79 -8.88 2.90
CA LEU A 55 1.46 -8.15 4.12
C LEU A 55 1.29 -9.16 5.27
N LEU A 56 2.14 -9.05 6.29
CA LEU A 56 2.14 -9.90 7.49
C LEU A 56 1.44 -9.15 8.62
N ASP A 57 0.13 -9.33 8.73
CA ASP A 57 -0.75 -8.58 9.65
C ASP A 57 -1.22 -9.42 10.85
N ASN A 58 -0.46 -10.44 11.22
CA ASN A 58 -0.73 -11.23 12.41
C ASN A 58 0.55 -11.60 13.15
N LYS A 59 0.55 -11.45 14.47
CA LYS A 59 1.72 -11.72 15.34
C LYS A 59 2.14 -13.20 15.41
N ARG A 60 1.25 -14.12 15.05
CA ARG A 60 1.50 -15.57 15.06
C ARG A 60 1.81 -16.12 13.67
N ILE A 61 2.29 -15.28 12.77
CA ILE A 61 2.83 -15.73 11.48
C ILE A 61 4.28 -16.16 11.69
N THR A 62 4.62 -17.33 11.20
CA THR A 62 6.00 -17.80 11.09
C THR A 62 6.37 -17.91 9.62
N ILE A 63 7.49 -17.30 9.24
CA ILE A 63 8.02 -17.37 7.88
C ILE A 63 9.46 -17.87 7.91
N THR A 64 9.80 -18.78 7.00
CA THR A 64 11.16 -19.29 6.90
C THR A 64 12.09 -18.32 6.18
N SER A 65 13.39 -18.32 6.52
CA SER A 65 14.38 -17.48 5.85
C SER A 65 14.46 -17.77 4.36
N SER A 66 14.32 -19.02 3.92
CA SER A 66 14.29 -19.38 2.50
C SER A 66 13.09 -18.81 1.76
N ALA A 67 11.92 -18.70 2.42
CA ALA A 67 10.77 -18.04 1.80
C ALA A 67 10.98 -16.53 1.68
N LEU A 68 11.58 -15.87 2.68
CA LEU A 68 11.94 -14.46 2.62
C LEU A 68 12.96 -14.19 1.50
N GLU A 69 14.01 -15.00 1.41
CA GLU A 69 15.02 -14.93 0.36
C GLU A 69 14.38 -14.97 -1.03
N ALA A 70 13.58 -16.01 -1.31
CA ALA A 70 12.93 -16.19 -2.60
C ALA A 70 11.97 -15.03 -2.96
N LEU A 71 11.21 -14.50 -1.98
CA LEU A 71 10.33 -13.35 -2.17
C LEU A 71 11.14 -12.10 -2.56
N ILE A 72 12.25 -11.84 -1.84
CA ILE A 72 13.10 -10.66 -2.08
C ILE A 72 13.80 -10.76 -3.43
N GLU A 73 14.36 -11.91 -3.79
CA GLU A 73 14.99 -12.13 -5.09
C GLU A 73 14.03 -11.90 -6.27
N ASN A 74 12.74 -12.18 -6.07
CA ASN A 74 11.69 -11.90 -7.05
C ASN A 74 11.10 -10.48 -6.97
N ASN A 75 11.77 -9.56 -6.26
CA ASN A 75 11.35 -8.17 -6.07
C ASN A 75 9.93 -8.06 -5.44
N CYS A 76 9.61 -8.96 -4.52
CA CYS A 76 8.42 -8.89 -3.72
C CYS A 76 8.66 -7.98 -2.51
N ALA A 77 7.77 -7.03 -2.24
CA ALA A 77 7.78 -6.24 -1.02
C ALA A 77 7.15 -7.04 0.13
N VAL A 78 7.87 -7.21 1.23
CA VAL A 78 7.32 -7.85 2.44
C VAL A 78 7.12 -6.77 3.50
N ILE A 79 5.87 -6.60 3.95
CA ILE A 79 5.46 -5.57 4.90
C ILE A 79 5.04 -6.26 6.19
N THR A 80 5.53 -5.75 7.32
CA THR A 80 5.14 -6.18 8.66
C THR A 80 4.33 -5.12 9.37
N CYS A 81 3.37 -5.54 10.22
CA CYS A 81 2.49 -4.66 10.97
C CYS A 81 2.78 -4.68 12.48
N ASP A 82 2.40 -3.60 13.15
CA ASP A 82 2.47 -3.47 14.61
C ASP A 82 1.28 -4.13 15.33
N SER A 83 1.18 -3.87 16.65
CA SER A 83 0.08 -4.41 17.48
C SER A 83 -1.29 -3.79 17.18
N LYS A 84 -1.33 -2.72 16.42
CA LYS A 84 -2.55 -2.04 15.97
C LYS A 84 -2.85 -2.32 14.49
N ASN A 85 -2.19 -3.33 13.92
CA ASN A 85 -2.27 -3.73 12.51
C ASN A 85 -1.82 -2.61 11.54
N MET A 86 -0.97 -1.67 12.01
CA MET A 86 -0.41 -0.63 11.17
C MET A 86 0.93 -1.06 10.59
N PRO A 87 1.16 -0.87 9.27
CA PRO A 87 2.44 -1.18 8.64
C PRO A 87 3.59 -0.38 9.26
N ILE A 88 4.63 -1.07 9.75
CA ILE A 88 5.80 -0.46 10.40
C ILE A 88 7.13 -0.89 9.81
N GLY A 89 7.16 -1.98 9.06
CA GLY A 89 8.39 -2.52 8.47
C GLY A 89 8.20 -2.89 7.02
N LEU A 90 9.26 -2.63 6.22
CA LEU A 90 9.32 -3.00 4.81
C LEU A 90 10.66 -3.68 4.54
N LEU A 91 10.61 -4.92 4.07
CA LEU A 91 11.77 -5.68 3.65
C LEU A 91 11.95 -5.55 2.14
N LEU A 92 13.11 -5.07 1.72
CA LEU A 92 13.48 -4.85 0.33
C LEU A 92 14.85 -5.46 0.02
N PRO A 93 15.16 -5.79 -1.26
CA PRO A 93 16.47 -6.27 -1.66
C PRO A 93 17.56 -5.23 -1.36
N LEU A 94 18.68 -5.66 -0.75
CA LEU A 94 19.85 -4.80 -0.54
C LEU A 94 20.57 -4.46 -1.85
N CYS A 95 20.59 -5.40 -2.79
CA CYS A 95 21.34 -5.34 -4.03
C CYS A 95 20.44 -5.25 -5.27
N GLY A 96 19.22 -4.71 -5.14
CA GLY A 96 18.19 -4.81 -6.17
C GLY A 96 18.45 -4.02 -7.46
N ASN A 97 19.30 -2.99 -7.45
CA ASN A 97 19.55 -2.19 -8.64
C ASN A 97 20.91 -1.45 -8.57
N THR A 98 21.79 -1.72 -9.50
CA THR A 98 23.12 -1.07 -9.60
C THR A 98 23.03 0.45 -9.80
N THR A 99 21.97 0.95 -10.40
CA THR A 99 21.73 2.38 -10.66
C THR A 99 20.94 3.10 -9.56
N GLN A 100 20.53 2.40 -8.48
CA GLN A 100 19.70 2.97 -7.43
C GLN A 100 20.38 4.16 -6.74
N ASN A 101 21.66 4.02 -6.39
CA ASN A 101 22.43 5.08 -5.74
C ASN A 101 22.56 6.32 -6.62
N GLU A 102 22.76 6.13 -7.91
CA GLU A 102 22.82 7.22 -8.90
C GLU A 102 21.48 7.94 -9.01
N ARG A 103 20.38 7.18 -9.08
CA ARG A 103 19.03 7.74 -9.14
C ARG A 103 18.70 8.53 -7.88
N PHE A 104 19.02 7.99 -6.70
CA PHE A 104 18.80 8.72 -5.45
C PHE A 104 19.60 10.02 -5.39
N ARG A 105 20.90 9.97 -5.79
CA ARG A 105 21.72 11.17 -5.86
C ARG A 105 21.12 12.19 -6.82
N THR A 106 20.74 11.79 -8.04
CA THR A 106 20.09 12.66 -9.03
C THR A 106 18.81 13.30 -8.49
N GLN A 107 18.00 12.55 -7.73
CA GLN A 107 16.78 13.10 -7.10
C GLN A 107 17.10 14.10 -6.00
N ILE A 108 18.07 13.77 -5.14
CA ILE A 108 18.50 14.67 -4.04
C ILE A 108 19.08 15.97 -4.59
N ASP A 109 19.94 15.87 -5.60
CA ASP A 109 20.67 16.98 -6.21
C ASP A 109 19.82 17.76 -7.24
N ALA A 110 18.58 17.31 -7.52
CA ALA A 110 17.69 18.00 -8.44
C ALA A 110 17.49 19.47 -8.01
N SER A 111 17.59 20.38 -8.98
CA SER A 111 17.45 21.82 -8.72
C SER A 111 16.08 22.19 -8.16
N LEU A 112 16.01 23.25 -7.36
CA LEU A 112 14.75 23.74 -6.79
C LEU A 112 13.66 24.04 -7.84
N PRO A 113 13.97 24.64 -9.01
CA PRO A 113 12.98 24.80 -10.06
C PRO A 113 12.37 23.50 -10.55
N ILE A 114 13.19 22.46 -10.76
CA ILE A 114 12.72 21.14 -11.18
C ILE A 114 11.80 20.52 -10.12
N LYS A 115 12.21 20.55 -8.83
CA LYS A 115 11.39 20.08 -7.72
C LYS A 115 10.03 20.77 -7.66
N LYS A 116 10.00 22.09 -7.84
CA LYS A 116 8.75 22.89 -7.88
C LYS A 116 7.87 22.57 -9.09
N GLN A 117 8.45 22.29 -10.25
CA GLN A 117 7.69 21.90 -11.45
C GLN A 117 7.08 20.50 -11.29
N LEU A 118 7.84 19.54 -10.76
CA LEU A 118 7.32 18.21 -10.47
C LEU A 118 6.20 18.25 -9.43
N TRP A 119 6.38 19.08 -8.40
CA TRP A 119 5.34 19.31 -7.40
C TRP A 119 4.05 19.87 -8.02
N GLN A 120 4.16 20.86 -8.89
CA GLN A 120 3.03 21.41 -9.63
C GLN A 120 2.25 20.33 -10.41
N GLN A 121 2.97 19.47 -11.15
CA GLN A 121 2.35 18.39 -11.92
C GLN A 121 1.64 17.39 -11.00
N THR A 122 2.28 17.01 -9.89
CA THR A 122 1.72 16.09 -8.89
C THR A 122 0.44 16.66 -8.29
N ILE A 123 0.44 17.93 -7.85
CA ILE A 123 -0.72 18.58 -7.27
C ILE A 123 -1.85 18.72 -8.28
N LYS A 124 -1.54 19.15 -9.50
CA LYS A 124 -2.53 19.21 -10.57
C LYS A 124 -3.23 17.87 -10.80
N GLN A 125 -2.44 16.79 -10.92
CA GLN A 125 -2.99 15.46 -11.15
C GLN A 125 -3.79 14.95 -9.95
N LYS A 126 -3.31 15.20 -8.72
CA LYS A 126 -4.02 14.88 -7.48
C LYS A 126 -5.41 15.51 -7.45
N ILE A 127 -5.51 16.82 -7.73
CA ILE A 127 -6.80 17.53 -7.75
C ILE A 127 -7.74 16.95 -8.82
N ILE A 128 -7.23 16.66 -10.02
CA ILE A 128 -8.01 16.04 -11.10
C ILE A 128 -8.52 14.66 -10.67
N ASN A 129 -7.69 13.85 -10.04
CA ASN A 129 -8.10 12.52 -9.57
C ASN A 129 -9.16 12.61 -8.47
N GLN A 130 -9.01 13.53 -7.52
CA GLN A 130 -10.02 13.80 -6.49
C GLN A 130 -11.35 14.26 -7.11
N ALA A 131 -11.32 15.17 -8.10
CA ALA A 131 -12.52 15.60 -8.81
C ALA A 131 -13.21 14.42 -9.51
N LYS A 132 -12.45 13.57 -10.20
CA LYS A 132 -13.00 12.37 -10.86
C LYS A 132 -13.66 11.42 -9.86
N ILE A 133 -13.03 11.16 -8.72
CA ILE A 133 -13.62 10.30 -7.67
C ILE A 133 -14.94 10.89 -7.17
N LEU A 134 -14.99 12.19 -6.85
CA LEU A 134 -16.23 12.85 -6.44
C LEU A 134 -17.33 12.74 -7.49
N SER A 135 -17.01 12.96 -8.77
CA SER A 135 -18.00 12.88 -9.86
C SER A 135 -18.55 11.46 -10.08
N ILE A 136 -17.78 10.42 -9.73
CA ILE A 136 -18.22 9.02 -9.88
C ILE A 136 -19.09 8.58 -8.70
N TYR A 137 -18.73 8.97 -7.47
CA TYR A 137 -19.33 8.43 -6.25
C TYR A 137 -20.31 9.38 -5.57
N THR A 138 -20.38 10.63 -6.00
CA THR A 138 -21.27 11.65 -5.41
C THR A 138 -21.93 12.49 -6.49
N ASN A 139 -22.99 13.24 -6.13
CA ASN A 139 -23.63 14.22 -7.02
C ASN A 139 -23.03 15.64 -6.85
N THR A 140 -21.81 15.75 -6.31
CA THR A 140 -21.16 17.02 -6.02
C THR A 140 -20.67 17.69 -7.32
N ASP A 141 -20.90 18.99 -7.45
CA ASP A 141 -20.31 19.77 -8.55
C ASP A 141 -18.78 19.86 -8.35
N VAL A 142 -18.03 19.38 -9.32
CA VAL A 142 -16.56 19.34 -9.30
C VAL A 142 -15.91 20.37 -10.25
N ALA A 143 -16.68 21.23 -10.90
CA ALA A 143 -16.17 22.21 -11.88
C ALA A 143 -15.11 23.13 -11.25
N CYS A 144 -15.32 23.56 -10.00
CA CYS A 144 -14.36 24.38 -9.27
C CYS A 144 -12.99 23.69 -9.10
N MET A 145 -12.94 22.36 -8.91
CA MET A 145 -11.70 21.60 -8.74
C MET A 145 -10.87 21.58 -10.03
N TYR A 146 -11.50 21.44 -11.19
CA TYR A 146 -10.79 21.53 -12.48
C TYR A 146 -10.24 22.94 -12.73
N VAL A 147 -10.96 23.99 -12.31
CA VAL A 147 -10.45 25.36 -12.36
C VAL A 147 -9.22 25.51 -11.45
N TRP A 148 -9.26 24.98 -10.24
CA TRP A 148 -8.11 25.01 -9.32
C TRP A 148 -6.92 24.25 -9.88
N ALA A 149 -7.12 23.02 -10.40
CA ALA A 149 -6.06 22.24 -11.03
C ALA A 149 -5.34 23.01 -12.16
N ASN A 150 -6.07 23.77 -12.97
CA ASN A 150 -5.48 24.58 -14.05
C ASN A 150 -4.77 25.83 -13.54
N LYS A 151 -5.07 26.32 -12.34
CA LYS A 151 -4.44 27.50 -11.73
C LYS A 151 -3.21 27.16 -10.89
N VAL A 152 -2.91 25.87 -10.63
CA VAL A 152 -1.73 25.48 -9.86
C VAL A 152 -0.47 25.96 -10.55
N ARG A 153 0.31 26.81 -9.87
CA ARG A 153 1.62 27.32 -10.31
C ARG A 153 2.77 26.48 -9.73
N SER A 154 3.96 26.70 -10.25
CA SER A 154 5.19 26.02 -9.79
C SER A 154 5.37 26.13 -8.27
N GLY A 155 5.37 24.98 -7.58
CA GLY A 155 5.46 24.91 -6.12
C GLY A 155 4.17 25.17 -5.35
N ASP A 156 3.03 25.36 -6.04
CA ASP A 156 1.69 25.62 -5.46
C ASP A 156 1.66 26.76 -4.41
N PRO A 157 2.14 27.96 -4.72
CA PRO A 157 2.19 29.06 -3.76
C PRO A 157 0.82 29.53 -3.27
N ASP A 158 -0.24 29.25 -4.03
CA ASP A 158 -1.61 29.62 -3.71
C ASP A 158 -2.33 28.54 -2.89
N ASN A 159 -1.63 27.44 -2.58
CA ASN A 159 -2.11 26.31 -1.77
C ASN A 159 -3.43 25.70 -2.28
N PHE A 160 -3.52 25.49 -3.60
CA PHE A 160 -4.68 24.84 -4.21
C PHE A 160 -4.83 23.39 -3.78
N GLU A 161 -3.73 22.73 -3.39
CA GLU A 161 -3.77 21.38 -2.81
C GLU A 161 -4.67 21.34 -1.58
N ALA A 162 -4.41 22.19 -0.58
CA ALA A 162 -5.19 22.22 0.66
C ALA A 162 -6.66 22.59 0.40
N ARG A 163 -6.91 23.53 -0.50
CA ARG A 163 -8.26 23.91 -0.90
C ARG A 163 -9.04 22.74 -1.51
N ALA A 164 -8.42 22.04 -2.44
CA ALA A 164 -9.03 20.87 -3.09
C ALA A 164 -9.20 19.70 -2.09
N ALA A 165 -8.25 19.46 -1.21
CA ALA A 165 -8.35 18.45 -0.17
C ALA A 165 -9.51 18.74 0.79
N ALA A 166 -9.67 19.98 1.26
CA ALA A 166 -10.79 20.38 2.12
C ALA A 166 -12.14 20.15 1.43
N TYR A 167 -12.24 20.55 0.16
CA TYR A 167 -13.46 20.32 -0.63
C TYR A 167 -13.74 18.83 -0.83
N TYR A 168 -12.71 18.04 -1.18
CA TYR A 168 -12.81 16.61 -1.38
C TYR A 168 -13.31 15.89 -0.11
N TRP A 169 -12.66 16.10 1.02
CA TRP A 169 -13.01 15.43 2.26
C TRP A 169 -14.38 15.83 2.80
N LYS A 170 -14.82 17.05 2.54
CA LYS A 170 -16.17 17.50 2.91
C LYS A 170 -17.28 16.79 2.13
N ASN A 171 -16.99 16.33 0.90
CA ASN A 171 -18.03 15.88 -0.02
C ASN A 171 -17.97 14.39 -0.37
N ILE A 172 -16.88 13.67 -0.01
CA ILE A 172 -16.73 12.26 -0.42
C ILE A 172 -17.58 11.29 0.41
N PHE A 173 -17.78 11.57 1.71
CA PHE A 173 -18.57 10.74 2.61
C PHE A 173 -19.89 11.42 2.93
N THR A 174 -20.82 11.41 1.97
CA THR A 174 -22.14 12.06 2.09
C THR A 174 -22.98 11.49 3.21
N ASP A 175 -22.78 10.22 3.55
CA ASP A 175 -23.52 9.48 4.58
C ASP A 175 -22.96 9.68 5.99
N ILE A 176 -21.82 10.37 6.13
CA ILE A 176 -21.18 10.64 7.42
C ILE A 176 -21.24 12.15 7.69
N PRO A 177 -22.17 12.61 8.53
CA PRO A 177 -22.28 14.03 8.84
C PRO A 177 -21.00 14.59 9.46
N ASN A 178 -20.57 15.78 9.02
CA ASN A 178 -19.40 16.48 9.55
C ASN A 178 -18.10 15.69 9.55
N PHE A 179 -17.90 14.80 8.57
CA PHE A 179 -16.64 14.09 8.44
C PHE A 179 -15.44 15.04 8.36
N VAL A 180 -14.48 14.80 9.23
CA VAL A 180 -13.19 15.51 9.24
C VAL A 180 -12.06 14.48 9.05
N ARG A 181 -11.20 14.72 8.07
CA ARG A 181 -10.01 13.90 7.85
C ARG A 181 -8.99 14.16 8.95
N GLY A 182 -8.67 13.15 9.74
CA GLY A 182 -7.73 13.22 10.85
C GLY A 182 -6.83 11.98 10.97
N ARG A 183 -5.71 12.12 11.70
CA ARG A 183 -4.79 11.00 11.94
C ARG A 183 -5.36 10.00 12.97
N ASP A 184 -6.06 10.51 13.98
CA ASP A 184 -6.57 9.73 15.10
C ASP A 184 -8.12 9.76 15.15
N GLY A 185 -8.75 9.98 13.96
CA GLY A 185 -10.19 10.11 13.86
C GLY A 185 -10.92 8.76 13.84
N GLU A 186 -12.21 8.81 14.20
CA GLU A 186 -13.15 7.71 14.09
C GLU A 186 -13.23 7.15 12.64
N PRO A 187 -13.74 5.93 12.44
CA PRO A 187 -13.98 5.41 11.10
C PRO A 187 -14.71 6.42 10.19
N PRO A 188 -14.30 6.53 8.90
CA PRO A 188 -13.35 5.69 8.16
C PRO A 188 -11.87 6.17 8.23
N ASN A 189 -11.49 7.10 9.11
CA ASN A 189 -10.14 7.63 9.17
C ASN A 189 -9.09 6.53 9.44
N ASN A 190 -9.39 5.56 10.27
CA ASN A 190 -8.51 4.42 10.54
C ASN A 190 -8.19 3.62 9.27
N LEU A 191 -9.19 3.31 8.43
CA LEU A 191 -9.00 2.61 7.16
C LEU A 191 -8.20 3.45 6.15
N LEU A 192 -8.47 4.76 6.09
CA LEU A 192 -7.73 5.70 5.25
C LEU A 192 -6.25 5.78 5.69
N ASN A 193 -6.00 5.85 7.00
CA ASN A 193 -4.65 5.89 7.54
C ASN A 193 -3.87 4.60 7.25
N TYR A 194 -4.53 3.45 7.39
CA TYR A 194 -3.98 2.15 7.01
C TYR A 194 -3.58 2.10 5.53
N GLY A 195 -4.48 2.50 4.64
CA GLY A 195 -4.19 2.55 3.20
C GLY A 195 -3.04 3.49 2.85
N TYR A 196 -2.99 4.68 3.45
CA TYR A 196 -1.88 5.62 3.25
C TYR A 196 -0.54 5.11 3.80
N ALA A 197 -0.55 4.34 4.90
CA ALA A 197 0.67 3.75 5.45
C ALA A 197 1.26 2.68 4.52
N ILE A 198 0.42 1.91 3.84
CA ILE A 198 0.87 0.92 2.84
C ILE A 198 1.43 1.61 1.59
N LEU A 199 0.79 2.70 1.12
CA LEU A 199 1.21 3.45 -0.07
C LEU A 199 2.52 4.20 0.12
#